data_d5cebb7262c4c28e770f15a77e9de287
#
_entry.id   d5cebb7262c4c28e770f15a77e9de287
#
_cell.length_a   1.000
_cell.length_b   1.000
_cell.length_c   1.000
_cell.angle_alpha   90.00
_cell.angle_beta   90.00
_cell.angle_gamma   90.00
#
_symmetry.space_group_name_H-M   'P 1'
#
loop_
_entity.id
_entity.type
_entity.pdbx_description
1 polymer ?
#
loop_
_entity_poly.entity_id
_entity_poly.type
_entity_poly.pdbx_seq_one_letter_code
_entity_poly.pdbx_strand_id
1 'polypeptide(L)'
;MSLSSGLIAAVALAYMAVMFAIAFYGDRRSTPLPPRVRAWVYSLSLAVYCTSWTFFGAVGQAAEQLWSFLPIYLGPVLLLVFAPWVLQKMVMISKQENITSIADFIAALYGKSQSLAIVVALICLVGVLPYIALQLKGIVLGVNLLIGAGADATGTRAQDTALIVSLVLALFTIVFGTRNLDSTEHHRGMVLAIAFESLVKLFAFLAVGAFVTFGLYDGFDDLFNQAMLAPRLEQYWKETVNWPSMVVQTGVAMMAIICLPRQFHVTVVENIEPQDLRLAKWVFPAYLILAALFVVCAVIGVVTVIGWVVPSS
;
A
#
# COMPACT_ATOMS: atom_id res chain seq x y z
N MET A 1 11.11 -25.54 -2.80
CA MET A 1 11.46 -25.68 -1.36
C MET A 1 10.37 -25.03 -0.54
N SER A 2 9.60 -25.79 0.24
CA SER A 2 8.62 -25.22 1.18
C SER A 2 9.33 -24.87 2.49
N LEU A 3 9.07 -23.68 3.01
CA LEU A 3 9.55 -23.30 4.34
C LEU A 3 8.69 -23.97 5.41
N SER A 4 9.27 -24.30 6.56
CA SER A 4 8.48 -24.85 7.66
C SER A 4 7.51 -23.77 8.19
N SER A 5 6.27 -24.16 8.47
CA SER A 5 5.25 -23.24 9.03
C SER A 5 5.72 -22.56 10.31
N GLY A 6 6.55 -23.26 11.13
CA GLY A 6 7.14 -22.69 12.34
C GLY A 6 8.14 -21.57 12.05
N LEU A 7 8.97 -21.69 11.01
CA LEU A 7 9.90 -20.64 10.60
C LEU A 7 9.15 -19.39 10.11
N ILE A 8 8.11 -19.60 9.28
CA ILE A 8 7.28 -18.50 8.77
C ILE A 8 6.62 -17.75 9.93
N ALA A 9 6.01 -18.48 10.87
CA ALA A 9 5.41 -17.89 12.05
C ALA A 9 6.44 -17.14 12.92
N ALA A 10 7.62 -17.71 13.14
CA ALA A 10 8.68 -17.08 13.93
C ALA A 10 9.17 -15.77 13.28
N VAL A 11 9.39 -15.76 11.97
CA VAL A 11 9.80 -14.55 11.23
C VAL A 11 8.70 -13.48 11.27
N ALA A 12 7.44 -13.86 11.06
CA ALA A 12 6.31 -12.94 11.14
C ALA A 12 6.16 -12.32 12.53
N LEU A 13 6.25 -13.13 13.59
CA LEU A 13 6.20 -12.65 14.98
C LEU A 13 7.40 -11.75 15.33
N ALA A 14 8.60 -12.10 14.88
CA ALA A 14 9.78 -11.28 15.06
C ALA A 14 9.64 -9.91 14.37
N TYR A 15 9.13 -9.91 13.13
CA TYR A 15 8.86 -8.66 12.40
C TYR A 15 7.81 -7.81 13.11
N MET A 16 6.71 -8.41 13.56
CA MET A 16 5.70 -7.70 14.36
C MET A 16 6.30 -7.12 15.64
N ALA A 17 7.13 -7.90 16.36
CA ALA A 17 7.79 -7.42 17.58
C ALA A 17 8.69 -6.19 17.30
N VAL A 18 9.42 -6.18 16.17
CA VAL A 18 10.22 -5.01 15.75
C VAL A 18 9.32 -3.81 15.49
N MET A 19 8.21 -3.99 14.77
CA MET A 19 7.24 -2.92 14.50
C MET A 19 6.69 -2.32 15.79
N PHE A 20 6.35 -3.17 16.78
CA PHE A 20 5.92 -2.72 18.09
C PHE A 20 6.99 -1.99 18.87
N ALA A 21 8.21 -2.50 18.85
CA ALA A 21 9.34 -1.85 19.52
C ALA A 21 9.55 -0.43 18.98
N ILE A 22 9.44 -0.26 17.65
CA ILE A 22 9.54 1.05 16.98
C ILE A 22 8.38 1.97 17.38
N ALA A 23 7.14 1.47 17.36
CA ALA A 23 5.96 2.24 17.77
C ALA A 23 6.06 2.67 19.24
N PHE A 24 6.36 1.74 20.11
CA PHE A 24 6.52 2.00 21.53
C PHE A 24 7.66 2.99 21.84
N TYR A 25 8.80 2.88 21.14
CA TYR A 25 9.88 3.84 21.24
C TYR A 25 9.44 5.23 20.79
N GLY A 26 8.71 5.32 19.68
CA GLY A 26 8.19 6.58 19.15
C GLY A 26 7.23 7.29 20.11
N ASP A 27 6.31 6.52 20.74
CA ASP A 27 5.33 7.08 21.68
C ASP A 27 5.97 7.48 23.02
N ARG A 28 7.00 6.76 23.49
CA ARG A 28 7.72 7.10 24.74
C ARG A 28 8.70 8.26 24.61
N ARG A 29 9.01 8.66 23.40
CA ARG A 29 9.96 9.75 23.16
C ARG A 29 9.34 11.10 23.53
N SER A 30 9.83 11.71 24.59
CA SER A 30 9.40 13.04 25.07
C SER A 30 9.84 14.19 24.15
N THR A 31 10.99 14.03 23.47
CA THR A 31 11.52 15.06 22.58
C THR A 31 10.94 14.93 21.16
N PRO A 32 10.45 16.02 20.56
CA PRO A 32 10.00 15.98 19.16
C PRO A 32 11.15 15.63 18.20
N LEU A 33 10.81 14.99 17.09
CA LEU A 33 11.77 14.71 16.04
C LEU A 33 12.32 16.02 15.42
N PRO A 34 13.59 16.07 15.04
CA PRO A 34 14.13 17.20 14.28
C PRO A 34 13.28 17.43 13.01
N PRO A 35 13.07 18.68 12.56
CA PRO A 35 12.17 18.98 11.44
C PRO A 35 12.45 18.18 10.17
N ARG A 36 13.73 17.97 9.84
CA ARG A 36 14.12 17.16 8.67
C ARG A 36 13.69 15.69 8.83
N VAL A 37 13.94 15.08 9.99
CA VAL A 37 13.60 13.68 10.25
C VAL A 37 12.09 13.52 10.27
N ARG A 38 11.36 14.43 10.89
CA ARG A 38 9.90 14.45 10.91
C ARG A 38 9.31 14.49 9.49
N ALA A 39 9.82 15.38 8.63
CA ALA A 39 9.36 15.49 7.25
C ALA A 39 9.62 14.19 6.44
N TRP A 40 10.75 13.50 6.65
CA TRP A 40 11.02 12.20 6.04
C TRP A 40 10.10 11.11 6.56
N VAL A 41 9.92 11.03 7.88
CA VAL A 41 9.00 10.05 8.52
C VAL A 41 7.58 10.25 8.01
N TYR A 42 7.10 11.48 7.97
CA TYR A 42 5.78 11.80 7.41
C TYR A 42 5.69 11.42 5.92
N SER A 43 6.68 11.78 5.11
CA SER A 43 6.68 11.47 3.68
C SER A 43 6.64 9.96 3.40
N LEU A 44 7.39 9.19 4.17
CA LEU A 44 7.40 7.72 4.07
C LEU A 44 6.14 7.08 4.62
N SER A 45 5.50 7.68 5.65
CA SER A 45 4.25 7.15 6.19
C SER A 45 3.10 7.22 5.20
N LEU A 46 3.13 8.16 4.23
CA LEU A 46 2.15 8.19 3.15
C LEU A 46 2.15 6.92 2.30
N ALA A 47 3.27 6.19 2.28
CA ALA A 47 3.38 4.91 1.58
C ALA A 47 2.63 3.75 2.30
N VAL A 48 1.86 4.04 3.37
CA VAL A 48 0.77 3.18 3.85
C VAL A 48 -0.25 2.87 2.74
N TYR A 49 -0.28 3.69 1.70
CA TYR A 49 -1.00 3.44 0.45
C TYR A 49 -0.62 2.10 -0.20
N CYS A 50 0.67 1.75 -0.16
CA CYS A 50 1.19 0.49 -0.70
C CYS A 50 0.91 -0.66 0.27
N THR A 51 0.09 -1.62 -0.18
CA THR A 51 -0.39 -2.76 0.61
C THR A 51 0.00 -4.08 -0.04
N SER A 52 -0.52 -5.22 0.46
CA SER A 52 -0.39 -6.52 -0.20
C SER A 52 -0.88 -6.51 -1.65
N TRP A 53 -1.87 -5.66 -1.97
CA TRP A 53 -2.34 -5.46 -3.33
C TRP A 53 -1.25 -4.89 -4.25
N THR A 54 -0.38 -4.01 -3.75
CA THR A 54 0.74 -3.45 -4.52
C THR A 54 1.68 -4.55 -5.03
N PHE A 55 1.84 -5.62 -4.28
CA PHE A 55 2.66 -6.75 -4.68
C PHE A 55 1.89 -7.74 -5.57
N PHE A 56 0.78 -8.30 -5.06
CA PHE A 56 0.07 -9.36 -5.77
C PHE A 56 -0.88 -8.82 -6.84
N GLY A 57 -1.66 -7.79 -6.51
CA GLY A 57 -2.68 -7.26 -7.39
C GLY A 57 -2.12 -6.47 -8.57
N ALA A 58 -1.13 -5.62 -8.35
CA ALA A 58 -0.54 -4.83 -9.42
C ALA A 58 0.25 -5.70 -10.40
N VAL A 59 1.01 -6.68 -9.91
CA VAL A 59 1.73 -7.65 -10.76
C VAL A 59 0.73 -8.51 -11.53
N GLY A 60 -0.34 -9.00 -10.87
CA GLY A 60 -1.39 -9.78 -11.53
C GLY A 60 -2.11 -8.99 -12.61
N GLN A 61 -2.53 -7.75 -12.34
CA GLN A 61 -3.15 -6.88 -13.35
C GLN A 61 -2.22 -6.56 -14.52
N ALA A 62 -0.95 -6.29 -14.23
CA ALA A 62 0.02 -6.02 -15.28
C ALA A 62 0.34 -7.28 -16.12
N ALA A 63 0.19 -8.49 -15.55
CA ALA A 63 0.31 -9.74 -16.27
C ALA A 63 -0.90 -10.08 -17.15
N GLU A 64 -2.08 -9.51 -16.83
CA GLU A 64 -3.29 -9.64 -17.65
C GLU A 64 -3.37 -8.55 -18.73
N GLN A 65 -3.06 -7.31 -18.36
CA GLN A 65 -3.09 -6.13 -19.23
C GLN A 65 -1.98 -5.17 -18.78
N LEU A 66 -0.90 -5.11 -19.52
CA LEU A 66 0.37 -4.46 -19.16
C LEU A 66 0.20 -3.08 -18.50
N TRP A 67 -0.69 -2.23 -19.01
CA TRP A 67 -0.86 -0.84 -18.55
C TRP A 67 -1.95 -0.64 -17.50
N SER A 68 -2.73 -1.67 -17.17
CA SER A 68 -3.92 -1.56 -16.31
C SER A 68 -3.59 -1.21 -14.84
N PHE A 69 -2.37 -1.48 -14.38
CA PHE A 69 -1.93 -1.15 -13.02
C PHE A 69 -1.53 0.31 -12.85
N LEU A 70 -1.14 1.00 -13.94
CA LEU A 70 -0.60 2.37 -13.87
C LEU A 70 -1.53 3.40 -13.21
N PRO A 71 -2.84 3.42 -13.45
CA PRO A 71 -3.74 4.40 -12.85
C PRO A 71 -3.61 4.52 -11.34
N ILE A 72 -3.40 3.41 -10.64
CA ILE A 72 -3.29 3.38 -9.17
C ILE A 72 -2.04 4.10 -8.68
N TYR A 73 -0.95 4.06 -9.44
CA TYR A 73 0.27 4.80 -9.12
C TYR A 73 0.21 6.25 -9.61
N LEU A 74 -0.35 6.47 -10.80
CA LEU A 74 -0.45 7.80 -11.40
C LEU A 74 -1.38 8.73 -10.62
N GLY A 75 -2.52 8.24 -10.13
CA GLY A 75 -3.48 9.06 -9.39
C GLY A 75 -2.84 9.83 -8.23
N PRO A 76 -2.24 9.14 -7.24
CA PRO A 76 -1.54 9.79 -6.14
C PRO A 76 -0.40 10.71 -6.57
N VAL A 77 0.39 10.30 -7.58
CA VAL A 77 1.49 11.11 -8.12
C VAL A 77 0.95 12.43 -8.68
N LEU A 78 -0.09 12.37 -9.50
CA LEU A 78 -0.70 13.56 -10.08
C LEU A 78 -1.27 14.50 -9.01
N LEU A 79 -1.94 13.96 -8.00
CA LEU A 79 -2.47 14.75 -6.90
C LEU A 79 -1.37 15.51 -6.16
N LEU A 80 -0.31 14.80 -5.73
CA LEU A 80 0.73 15.40 -4.91
C LEU A 80 1.62 16.37 -5.68
N VAL A 81 1.89 16.08 -6.95
CA VAL A 81 2.77 16.93 -7.77
C VAL A 81 2.02 18.17 -8.29
N PHE A 82 0.81 17.99 -8.82
CA PHE A 82 0.08 19.06 -9.51
C PHE A 82 -0.95 19.78 -8.63
N ALA A 83 -1.46 19.13 -7.58
CA ALA A 83 -2.45 19.74 -6.69
C ALA A 83 -2.11 19.60 -5.19
N PRO A 84 -0.85 19.82 -4.76
CA PRO A 84 -0.47 19.72 -3.35
C PRO A 84 -1.20 20.72 -2.46
N TRP A 85 -1.67 21.81 -3.02
CA TRP A 85 -2.45 22.84 -2.34
C TRP A 85 -3.78 22.31 -1.80
N VAL A 86 -4.37 21.30 -2.44
CA VAL A 86 -5.60 20.64 -1.94
C VAL A 86 -5.32 19.99 -0.58
N LEU A 87 -4.27 19.17 -0.50
CA LEU A 87 -3.88 18.51 0.74
C LEU A 87 -3.44 19.52 1.81
N GLN A 88 -2.70 20.57 1.43
CA GLN A 88 -2.33 21.63 2.37
C GLN A 88 -3.54 22.31 2.97
N LYS A 89 -4.55 22.62 2.15
CA LYS A 89 -5.80 23.22 2.61
C LYS A 89 -6.57 22.28 3.55
N MET A 90 -6.64 21.00 3.21
CA MET A 90 -7.28 19.98 4.05
C MET A 90 -6.59 19.86 5.43
N VAL A 91 -5.26 19.81 5.44
CA VAL A 91 -4.46 19.77 6.68
C VAL A 91 -4.70 21.03 7.53
N MET A 92 -4.73 22.21 6.92
CA MET A 92 -4.98 23.45 7.65
C MET A 92 -6.38 23.47 8.27
N ILE A 93 -7.41 23.09 7.52
CA ILE A 93 -8.79 23.01 8.03
C ILE A 93 -8.88 21.96 9.14
N SER A 94 -8.27 20.80 8.95
CA SER A 94 -8.28 19.73 9.93
C SER A 94 -7.70 20.18 11.28
N LYS A 95 -6.62 20.96 11.24
CA LYS A 95 -6.01 21.51 12.48
C LYS A 95 -6.84 22.60 13.12
N GLN A 96 -7.46 23.47 12.33
CA GLN A 96 -8.31 24.53 12.84
C GLN A 96 -9.56 24.01 13.53
N GLU A 97 -10.16 22.95 12.98
CA GLU A 97 -11.43 22.38 13.46
C GLU A 97 -11.23 21.14 14.35
N ASN A 98 -9.98 20.74 14.67
CA ASN A 98 -9.64 19.55 15.43
C ASN A 98 -10.27 18.26 14.85
N ILE A 99 -10.17 18.09 13.57
CA ILE A 99 -10.78 16.98 12.83
C ILE A 99 -9.96 15.70 13.05
N THR A 100 -10.65 14.60 13.36
CA THR A 100 -10.05 13.30 13.66
C THR A 100 -10.35 12.23 12.59
N SER A 101 -11.33 12.49 11.72
CA SER A 101 -11.74 11.55 10.69
C SER A 101 -12.24 12.27 9.44
N ILE A 102 -12.33 11.53 8.33
CA ILE A 102 -12.94 12.08 7.11
C ILE A 102 -14.44 12.41 7.30
N ALA A 103 -15.13 11.67 8.16
CA ALA A 103 -16.52 11.96 8.48
C ALA A 103 -16.67 13.30 9.21
N ASP A 104 -15.78 13.58 10.18
CA ASP A 104 -15.72 14.88 10.86
C ASP A 104 -15.34 15.99 9.88
N PHE A 105 -14.41 15.75 8.96
CA PHE A 105 -13.99 16.73 7.97
C PHE A 105 -15.17 17.18 7.11
N ILE A 106 -15.93 16.23 6.59
CA ILE A 106 -17.10 16.53 5.75
C ILE A 106 -18.19 17.20 6.61
N ALA A 107 -18.46 16.71 7.81
CA ALA A 107 -19.45 17.31 8.69
C ALA A 107 -19.09 18.77 9.08
N ALA A 108 -17.82 19.05 9.32
CA ALA A 108 -17.33 20.40 9.64
C ALA A 108 -17.60 21.40 8.51
N LEU A 109 -17.44 20.96 7.26
CA LEU A 109 -17.72 21.80 6.07
C LEU A 109 -19.22 22.13 5.91
N TYR A 110 -20.11 21.32 6.51
CA TYR A 110 -21.57 21.47 6.43
C TYR A 110 -22.20 21.81 7.80
N GLY A 111 -21.58 22.72 8.53
CA GLY A 111 -22.13 23.25 9.78
C GLY A 111 -22.10 22.27 10.96
N LYS A 112 -21.13 21.34 10.98
CA LYS A 112 -20.97 20.31 12.02
C LYS A 112 -22.18 19.38 12.16
N SER A 113 -22.78 19.02 11.01
CA SER A 113 -23.96 18.16 10.95
C SER A 113 -23.65 16.72 11.39
N GLN A 114 -24.18 16.31 12.56
CA GLN A 114 -24.01 14.94 13.05
C GLN A 114 -24.62 13.88 12.11
N SER A 115 -25.79 14.19 11.54
CA SER A 115 -26.45 13.26 10.62
C SER A 115 -25.58 12.99 9.40
N LEU A 116 -24.90 14.02 8.87
CA LEU A 116 -23.99 13.87 7.76
C LEU A 116 -22.73 13.06 8.16
N ALA A 117 -22.17 13.29 9.36
CA ALA A 117 -21.06 12.50 9.87
C ALA A 117 -21.40 11.01 9.95
N ILE A 118 -22.60 10.67 10.46
CA ILE A 118 -23.06 9.27 10.53
C ILE A 118 -23.19 8.65 9.14
N VAL A 119 -23.78 9.35 8.18
CA VAL A 119 -23.92 8.84 6.80
C VAL A 119 -22.56 8.58 6.17
N VAL A 120 -21.62 9.53 6.30
CA VAL A 120 -20.27 9.38 5.76
C VAL A 120 -19.53 8.22 6.46
N ALA A 121 -19.64 8.09 7.78
CA ALA A 121 -19.03 6.99 8.53
C ALA A 121 -19.57 5.62 8.07
N LEU A 122 -20.89 5.50 7.83
CA LEU A 122 -21.50 4.28 7.30
C LEU A 122 -21.01 3.96 5.88
N ILE A 123 -20.91 4.95 5.00
CA ILE A 123 -20.34 4.78 3.66
C ILE A 123 -18.89 4.29 3.75
N CYS A 124 -18.08 4.91 4.61
CA CYS A 124 -16.70 4.49 4.84
C CYS A 124 -16.63 3.05 5.38
N LEU A 125 -17.48 2.68 6.32
CA LEU A 125 -17.54 1.32 6.88
C LEU A 125 -17.85 0.29 5.80
N VAL A 126 -18.88 0.53 4.99
CA VAL A 126 -19.27 -0.37 3.89
C VAL A 126 -18.15 -0.47 2.85
N GLY A 127 -17.49 0.65 2.51
CA GLY A 127 -16.40 0.68 1.55
C GLY A 127 -15.11 0.02 2.02
N VAL A 128 -14.83 0.05 3.34
CA VAL A 128 -13.63 -0.56 3.92
C VAL A 128 -13.71 -2.08 4.01
N LEU A 129 -14.89 -2.67 4.16
CA LEU A 129 -15.05 -4.13 4.30
C LEU A 129 -14.46 -4.92 3.13
N PRO A 130 -14.84 -4.67 1.84
CA PRO A 130 -14.23 -5.38 0.71
C PRO A 130 -12.74 -5.08 0.57
N TYR A 131 -12.30 -3.87 0.95
CA TYR A 131 -10.89 -3.52 0.96
C TYR A 131 -10.09 -4.38 1.96
N ILE A 132 -10.59 -4.57 3.20
CA ILE A 132 -9.96 -5.44 4.20
C ILE A 132 -9.93 -6.89 3.70
N ALA A 133 -11.04 -7.37 3.12
CA ALA A 133 -11.11 -8.72 2.56
C ALA A 133 -10.04 -8.96 1.47
N LEU A 134 -9.80 -7.96 0.61
CA LEU A 134 -8.75 -8.02 -0.41
C LEU A 134 -7.35 -8.10 0.21
N GLN A 135 -7.09 -7.35 1.29
CA GLN A 135 -5.80 -7.40 1.99
C GLN A 135 -5.57 -8.77 2.65
N LEU A 136 -6.61 -9.30 3.32
CA LEU A 136 -6.54 -10.63 3.92
C LEU A 136 -6.28 -11.71 2.87
N LYS A 137 -6.95 -11.64 1.71
CA LYS A 137 -6.70 -12.55 0.59
C LYS A 137 -5.24 -12.50 0.13
N GLY A 138 -4.64 -11.32 0.03
CA GLY A 138 -3.22 -11.18 -0.33
C GLY A 138 -2.28 -11.81 0.70
N ILE A 139 -2.55 -11.61 2.00
CA ILE A 139 -1.74 -12.21 3.08
C ILE A 139 -1.86 -13.74 3.06
N VAL A 140 -3.09 -14.27 2.94
CA VAL A 140 -3.34 -15.71 2.87
C VAL A 140 -2.65 -16.35 1.68
N LEU A 141 -2.70 -15.70 0.51
CA LEU A 141 -2.00 -16.14 -0.69
C LEU A 141 -0.49 -16.23 -0.44
N GLY A 142 0.10 -15.19 0.16
CA GLY A 142 1.52 -15.17 0.51
C GLY A 142 1.90 -16.31 1.47
N VAL A 143 1.12 -16.54 2.52
CA VAL A 143 1.36 -17.62 3.48
C VAL A 143 1.26 -18.98 2.79
N ASN A 144 0.22 -19.21 1.98
CA ASN A 144 0.02 -20.49 1.27
C ASN A 144 1.16 -20.80 0.30
N LEU A 145 1.65 -19.78 -0.42
CA LEU A 145 2.81 -19.94 -1.30
C LEU A 145 4.08 -20.34 -0.52
N LEU A 146 4.33 -19.71 0.62
CA LEU A 146 5.50 -19.99 1.45
C LEU A 146 5.49 -21.39 2.08
N ILE A 147 4.31 -21.88 2.48
CA ILE A 147 4.18 -23.27 3.02
C ILE A 147 4.11 -24.34 1.92
N GLY A 148 4.14 -23.95 0.65
CA GLY A 148 4.07 -24.88 -0.48
C GLY A 148 2.69 -25.46 -0.72
N ALA A 149 1.62 -24.83 -0.22
CA ALA A 149 0.24 -25.26 -0.46
C ALA A 149 -0.28 -24.94 -1.87
N GLY A 150 0.49 -24.16 -2.64
CA GLY A 150 0.10 -23.67 -3.98
C GLY A 150 -0.80 -22.46 -3.93
N ALA A 151 -0.84 -21.71 -5.06
CA ALA A 151 -1.70 -20.52 -5.20
C ALA A 151 -3.19 -20.89 -5.25
N ASP A 152 -3.50 -22.09 -5.75
CA ASP A 152 -4.86 -22.62 -5.92
C ASP A 152 -5.31 -23.48 -4.75
N ALA A 153 -4.75 -23.30 -3.56
CA ALA A 153 -5.20 -23.98 -2.36
C ALA A 153 -6.68 -23.59 -2.11
N THR A 154 -7.57 -24.30 -2.80
CA THR A 154 -9.02 -24.25 -2.63
C THR A 154 -9.44 -25.33 -1.65
N GLY A 155 -10.37 -25.00 -0.76
CA GLY A 155 -10.90 -25.96 0.21
C GLY A 155 -10.60 -25.57 1.67
N THR A 156 -10.77 -26.53 2.56
CA THR A 156 -10.71 -26.32 4.03
C THR A 156 -9.39 -25.69 4.50
N ARG A 157 -8.24 -26.09 3.94
CA ARG A 157 -6.93 -25.55 4.34
C ARG A 157 -6.77 -24.04 4.07
N ALA A 158 -7.25 -23.56 2.93
CA ALA A 158 -7.20 -22.13 2.62
C ALA A 158 -8.13 -21.34 3.53
N GLN A 159 -9.31 -21.89 3.84
CA GLN A 159 -10.26 -21.30 4.78
C GLN A 159 -9.70 -21.28 6.20
N ASP A 160 -9.06 -22.36 6.65
CA ASP A 160 -8.42 -22.44 7.96
C ASP A 160 -7.28 -21.40 8.09
N THR A 161 -6.43 -21.27 7.07
CA THR A 161 -5.38 -20.27 7.03
C THR A 161 -5.96 -18.84 7.09
N ALA A 162 -7.02 -18.57 6.33
CA ALA A 162 -7.69 -17.27 6.33
C ALA A 162 -8.31 -16.95 7.70
N LEU A 163 -8.93 -17.93 8.34
CA LEU A 163 -9.51 -17.79 9.67
C LEU A 163 -8.42 -17.49 10.72
N ILE A 164 -7.34 -18.27 10.72
CA ILE A 164 -6.22 -18.09 11.67
C ILE A 164 -5.59 -16.71 11.49
N VAL A 165 -5.27 -16.31 10.26
CA VAL A 165 -4.70 -15.00 9.97
C VAL A 165 -5.63 -13.88 10.42
N SER A 166 -6.94 -14.01 10.13
CA SER A 166 -7.94 -13.00 10.53
C SER A 166 -8.05 -12.88 12.04
N LEU A 167 -8.06 -14.01 12.76
CA LEU A 167 -8.13 -14.02 14.24
C LEU A 167 -6.87 -13.41 14.87
N VAL A 168 -5.69 -13.74 14.33
CA VAL A 168 -4.42 -13.15 14.81
C VAL A 168 -4.41 -11.65 14.61
N LEU A 169 -4.82 -11.15 13.42
CA LEU A 169 -4.88 -9.74 13.14
C LEU A 169 -5.97 -9.02 13.96
N ALA A 170 -7.12 -9.66 14.19
CA ALA A 170 -8.17 -9.13 15.05
C ALA A 170 -7.71 -9.01 16.51
N LEU A 171 -7.09 -10.07 17.05
CA LEU A 171 -6.52 -10.06 18.40
C LEU A 171 -5.46 -8.96 18.52
N PHE A 172 -4.60 -8.84 17.50
CA PHE A 172 -3.60 -7.79 17.44
C PHE A 172 -4.23 -6.40 17.49
N THR A 173 -5.26 -6.16 16.67
CA THR A 173 -5.96 -4.87 16.64
C THR A 173 -6.63 -4.55 17.98
N ILE A 174 -7.23 -5.55 18.66
CA ILE A 174 -7.84 -5.40 19.96
C ILE A 174 -6.80 -5.06 21.03
N VAL A 175 -5.69 -5.79 21.08
CA VAL A 175 -4.66 -5.61 22.11
C VAL A 175 -3.92 -4.27 21.96
N PHE A 176 -3.70 -3.83 20.72
CA PHE A 176 -2.82 -2.69 20.45
C PHE A 176 -3.54 -1.47 19.87
N GLY A 177 -4.59 -1.66 19.06
CA GLY A 177 -5.30 -0.57 18.41
C GLY A 177 -6.30 0.16 19.30
N THR A 178 -6.78 -0.48 20.39
CA THR A 178 -7.81 0.11 21.26
C THR A 178 -7.28 0.59 22.61
N ARG A 179 -5.95 0.59 22.77
CA ARG A 179 -5.33 0.89 24.07
C ARG A 179 -5.45 2.37 24.51
N ASN A 180 -5.45 3.29 23.55
CA ASN A 180 -5.60 4.72 23.81
C ASN A 180 -6.82 5.23 23.04
N LEU A 181 -7.82 5.73 23.76
CA LEU A 181 -9.08 6.23 23.23
C LEU A 181 -9.08 7.75 23.00
N ASP A 182 -7.98 8.45 23.29
CA ASP A 182 -7.86 9.88 23.05
C ASP A 182 -7.69 10.16 21.55
N SER A 183 -8.75 10.64 20.95
CA SER A 183 -8.83 10.97 19.52
C SER A 183 -7.98 12.20 19.11
N THR A 184 -7.43 12.93 20.09
CA THR A 184 -6.64 14.16 19.88
C THR A 184 -5.13 13.94 19.96
N GLU A 185 -4.66 12.77 20.39
CA GLU A 185 -3.23 12.46 20.42
C GLU A 185 -2.72 12.04 19.05
N HIS A 186 -1.67 12.70 18.60
CA HIS A 186 -0.90 12.25 17.42
C HIS A 186 -0.16 10.95 17.78
N HIS A 187 -0.44 9.90 17.04
CA HIS A 187 0.18 8.58 17.23
C HIS A 187 1.58 8.54 16.60
N ARG A 188 2.52 9.26 17.21
CA ARG A 188 3.90 9.41 16.69
C ARG A 188 4.59 8.08 16.48
N GLY A 189 4.39 7.14 17.39
CA GLY A 189 4.96 5.80 17.26
C GLY A 189 4.39 5.01 16.09
N MET A 190 3.08 5.11 15.88
CA MET A 190 2.42 4.47 14.74
C MET A 190 2.95 5.03 13.41
N VAL A 191 3.06 6.36 13.28
CA VAL A 191 3.59 7.01 12.07
C VAL A 191 5.04 6.59 11.80
N LEU A 192 5.87 6.48 12.85
CA LEU A 192 7.23 6.02 12.76
C LEU A 192 7.32 4.55 12.32
N ALA A 193 6.46 3.68 12.87
CA ALA A 193 6.38 2.29 12.48
C ALA A 193 5.94 2.13 11.01
N ILE A 194 4.93 2.87 10.57
CA ILE A 194 4.49 2.88 9.16
C ILE A 194 5.61 3.36 8.24
N ALA A 195 6.36 4.39 8.62
CA ALA A 195 7.49 4.87 7.83
C ALA A 195 8.60 3.82 7.70
N PHE A 196 8.90 3.11 8.78
CA PHE A 196 9.86 2.00 8.76
C PHE A 196 9.35 0.83 7.90
N GLU A 197 8.10 0.42 8.06
CA GLU A 197 7.46 -0.61 7.23
C GLU A 197 7.55 -0.26 5.74
N SER A 198 7.32 1.01 5.40
CA SER A 198 7.42 1.49 4.02
C SER A 198 8.81 1.36 3.43
N LEU A 199 9.85 1.61 4.23
CA LEU A 199 11.24 1.36 3.81
C LEU A 199 11.49 -0.14 3.57
N VAL A 200 11.05 -1.00 4.50
CA VAL A 200 11.21 -2.46 4.35
C VAL A 200 10.53 -2.95 3.08
N LYS A 201 9.28 -2.49 2.81
CA LYS A 201 8.56 -2.83 1.57
C LYS A 201 9.32 -2.39 0.33
N LEU A 202 9.80 -1.16 0.31
CA LEU A 202 10.54 -0.64 -0.83
C LEU A 202 11.81 -1.44 -1.09
N PHE A 203 12.59 -1.74 -0.04
CA PHE A 203 13.78 -2.59 -0.17
C PHE A 203 13.45 -3.99 -0.67
N ALA A 204 12.38 -4.60 -0.16
CA ALA A 204 11.93 -5.91 -0.62
C ALA A 204 11.55 -5.88 -2.11
N PHE A 205 10.83 -4.85 -2.56
CA PHE A 205 10.43 -4.68 -3.96
C PHE A 205 11.65 -4.48 -4.86
N LEU A 206 12.57 -3.61 -4.48
CA LEU A 206 13.79 -3.36 -5.25
C LEU A 206 14.69 -4.61 -5.28
N ALA A 207 14.78 -5.37 -4.19
CA ALA A 207 15.56 -6.60 -4.13
C ALA A 207 15.01 -7.66 -5.09
N VAL A 208 13.68 -7.84 -5.16
CA VAL A 208 13.05 -8.77 -6.13
C VAL A 208 13.25 -8.26 -7.55
N GLY A 209 13.05 -6.96 -7.82
CA GLY A 209 13.31 -6.39 -9.14
C GLY A 209 14.75 -6.56 -9.58
N ALA A 210 15.71 -6.33 -8.67
CA ALA A 210 17.13 -6.54 -8.94
C ALA A 210 17.46 -8.03 -9.17
N PHE A 211 16.89 -8.94 -8.38
CA PHE A 211 17.04 -10.37 -8.57
C PHE A 211 16.49 -10.83 -9.94
N VAL A 212 15.33 -10.35 -10.33
CA VAL A 212 14.77 -10.65 -11.65
C VAL A 212 15.72 -10.12 -12.74
N THR A 213 16.10 -8.84 -12.67
CA THR A 213 16.86 -8.17 -13.74
C THR A 213 18.30 -8.70 -13.88
N PHE A 214 18.97 -9.02 -12.77
CA PHE A 214 20.40 -9.37 -12.77
C PHE A 214 20.68 -10.81 -12.30
N GLY A 215 19.70 -11.52 -11.76
CA GLY A 215 19.82 -12.91 -11.33
C GLY A 215 19.18 -13.91 -12.29
N LEU A 216 18.11 -13.52 -12.98
CA LEU A 216 17.44 -14.33 -13.99
C LEU A 216 17.81 -13.90 -15.41
N TYR A 217 18.19 -12.64 -15.60
CA TYR A 217 18.59 -12.02 -16.85
C TYR A 217 19.94 -11.32 -16.70
N ASP A 218 20.63 -11.05 -17.80
CA ASP A 218 21.94 -10.36 -17.81
C ASP A 218 21.81 -8.83 -17.83
N GLY A 219 20.75 -8.29 -17.22
CA GLY A 219 20.50 -6.86 -17.11
C GLY A 219 19.22 -6.40 -17.81
N PHE A 220 19.01 -5.09 -17.82
CA PHE A 220 17.79 -4.51 -18.41
C PHE A 220 17.67 -4.76 -19.91
N ASP A 221 18.76 -4.68 -20.65
CA ASP A 221 18.76 -4.88 -22.09
C ASP A 221 18.32 -6.31 -22.46
N ASP A 222 18.85 -7.31 -21.75
CA ASP A 222 18.47 -8.70 -21.96
C ASP A 222 17.02 -8.95 -21.52
N LEU A 223 16.61 -8.43 -20.37
CA LEU A 223 15.23 -8.51 -19.89
C LEU A 223 14.24 -7.97 -20.93
N PHE A 224 14.47 -6.78 -21.46
CA PHE A 224 13.59 -6.16 -22.45
C PHE A 224 13.65 -6.84 -23.81
N ASN A 225 14.83 -7.31 -24.26
CA ASN A 225 14.96 -8.05 -25.51
C ASN A 225 14.18 -9.37 -25.45
N GLN A 226 14.29 -10.11 -24.35
CA GLN A 226 13.52 -11.35 -24.17
C GLN A 226 12.02 -11.07 -24.02
N ALA A 227 11.65 -9.95 -23.39
CA ALA A 227 10.27 -9.49 -23.31
C ALA A 227 9.68 -9.24 -24.72
N MET A 228 10.45 -8.62 -25.62
CA MET A 228 10.00 -8.36 -27.00
C MET A 228 9.85 -9.63 -27.83
N LEU A 229 10.57 -10.68 -27.48
CA LEU A 229 10.49 -11.98 -28.16
C LEU A 229 9.36 -12.87 -27.60
N ALA A 230 8.80 -12.54 -26.45
CA ALA A 230 7.74 -13.33 -25.84
C ALA A 230 6.39 -13.08 -26.55
N PRO A 231 5.74 -14.12 -27.16
CA PRO A 231 4.51 -13.94 -27.97
C PRO A 231 3.36 -13.30 -27.17
N ARG A 232 3.27 -13.59 -25.88
CA ARG A 232 2.24 -12.98 -24.99
C ARG A 232 2.45 -11.48 -24.80
N LEU A 233 3.70 -11.03 -24.66
CA LEU A 233 4.01 -9.61 -24.52
C LEU A 233 3.82 -8.86 -25.84
N GLU A 234 4.08 -9.50 -26.97
CA GLU A 234 3.78 -8.93 -28.30
C GLU A 234 2.28 -8.62 -28.44
N GLN A 235 1.41 -9.50 -27.93
CA GLN A 235 -0.04 -9.25 -27.90
C GLN A 235 -0.39 -8.04 -27.03
N TYR A 236 0.21 -7.90 -25.85
CA TYR A 236 -0.03 -6.75 -24.96
C TYR A 236 0.44 -5.41 -25.53
N TRP A 237 1.53 -5.40 -26.30
CA TRP A 237 1.99 -4.20 -27.00
C TRP A 237 1.05 -3.79 -28.15
N LYS A 238 0.33 -4.74 -28.73
CA LYS A 238 -0.66 -4.51 -29.80
C LYS A 238 -2.04 -4.15 -29.26
N GLU A 239 -2.34 -4.46 -28.02
CA GLU A 239 -3.61 -4.08 -27.38
C GLU A 239 -3.73 -2.56 -27.26
N THR A 240 -4.84 -2.04 -27.76
CA THR A 240 -5.14 -0.61 -27.65
C THR A 240 -5.50 -0.26 -26.21
N VAL A 241 -4.75 0.68 -25.63
CA VAL A 241 -5.06 1.23 -24.30
C VAL A 241 -6.46 1.82 -24.30
N ASN A 242 -7.30 1.36 -23.38
CA ASN A 242 -8.63 1.96 -23.16
C ASN A 242 -8.47 3.28 -22.38
N TRP A 243 -8.18 4.35 -23.08
CA TRP A 243 -7.95 5.67 -22.50
C TRP A 243 -9.08 6.19 -21.58
N PRO A 244 -10.38 6.07 -21.95
CA PRO A 244 -11.48 6.45 -21.07
C PRO A 244 -11.43 5.73 -19.71
N SER A 245 -11.22 4.43 -19.72
CA SER A 245 -11.11 3.63 -18.49
C SER A 245 -9.89 4.06 -17.65
N MET A 246 -8.75 4.28 -18.31
CA MET A 246 -7.52 4.70 -17.64
C MET A 246 -7.66 6.06 -16.96
N VAL A 247 -8.29 7.03 -17.62
CA VAL A 247 -8.56 8.36 -17.05
C VAL A 247 -9.49 8.26 -15.84
N VAL A 248 -10.59 7.51 -15.96
CA VAL A 248 -11.53 7.31 -14.84
C VAL A 248 -10.85 6.63 -13.65
N GLN A 249 -10.10 5.55 -13.88
CA GLN A 249 -9.38 4.85 -12.83
C GLN A 249 -8.32 5.73 -12.17
N THR A 250 -7.61 6.55 -12.94
CA THR A 250 -6.65 7.52 -12.39
C THR A 250 -7.34 8.55 -11.52
N GLY A 251 -8.49 9.07 -11.94
CA GLY A 251 -9.30 9.99 -11.14
C GLY A 251 -9.78 9.35 -9.82
N VAL A 252 -10.26 8.10 -9.88
CA VAL A 252 -10.63 7.34 -8.68
C VAL A 252 -9.43 7.13 -7.75
N ALA A 253 -8.27 6.79 -8.30
CA ALA A 253 -7.04 6.63 -7.52
C ALA A 253 -6.56 7.94 -6.88
N MET A 254 -6.73 9.08 -7.55
CA MET A 254 -6.50 10.41 -6.95
C MET A 254 -7.41 10.63 -5.74
N MET A 255 -8.69 10.32 -5.87
CA MET A 255 -9.65 10.48 -4.78
C MET A 255 -9.37 9.49 -3.63
N ALA A 256 -8.82 8.32 -3.89
CA ALA A 256 -8.49 7.35 -2.86
C ALA A 256 -7.51 7.91 -1.80
N ILE A 257 -6.56 8.76 -2.17
CA ILE A 257 -5.66 9.44 -1.22
C ILE A 257 -6.42 10.33 -0.24
N ILE A 258 -7.51 10.92 -0.68
CA ILE A 258 -8.30 11.85 0.11
C ILE A 258 -9.42 11.12 0.86
N CYS A 259 -10.09 10.17 0.21
CA CYS A 259 -11.34 9.58 0.69
C CYS A 259 -11.16 8.29 1.48
N LEU A 260 -10.07 7.54 1.30
CA LEU A 260 -9.84 6.34 2.10
C LEU A 260 -9.56 6.73 3.56
N PRO A 261 -10.35 6.24 4.55
CA PRO A 261 -10.21 6.66 5.95
C PRO A 261 -8.79 6.52 6.50
N ARG A 262 -8.13 5.41 6.22
CA ARG A 262 -6.74 5.18 6.62
C ARG A 262 -5.77 6.18 5.99
N GLN A 263 -5.94 6.45 4.70
CA GLN A 263 -5.06 7.36 3.98
C GLN A 263 -5.30 8.80 4.43
N PHE A 264 -6.57 9.22 4.58
CA PHE A 264 -6.93 10.49 5.15
C PHE A 264 -6.31 10.69 6.53
N HIS A 265 -6.41 9.69 7.41
CA HIS A 265 -5.86 9.78 8.76
C HIS A 265 -4.35 10.05 8.73
N VAL A 266 -3.57 9.24 7.99
CA VAL A 266 -2.11 9.43 7.91
C VAL A 266 -1.72 10.72 7.19
N THR A 267 -2.43 11.08 6.11
CA THR A 267 -2.07 12.23 5.27
C THR A 267 -2.48 13.56 5.90
N VAL A 268 -3.65 13.61 6.54
CA VAL A 268 -4.27 14.86 7.00
C VAL A 268 -4.22 14.98 8.53
N VAL A 269 -4.67 13.95 9.25
CA VAL A 269 -4.79 14.01 10.72
C VAL A 269 -3.44 13.92 11.41
N GLU A 270 -2.59 12.97 11.01
CA GLU A 270 -1.26 12.76 11.61
C GLU A 270 -0.19 13.74 11.11
N ASN A 271 -0.52 14.64 10.21
CA ASN A 271 0.41 15.69 9.78
C ASN A 271 0.67 16.67 10.93
N ILE A 272 1.90 16.73 11.43
CA ILE A 272 2.28 17.64 12.53
C ILE A 272 2.48 19.06 12.01
N GLU A 273 3.13 19.22 10.86
CA GLU A 273 3.44 20.53 10.27
C GLU A 273 3.05 20.56 8.78
N PRO A 274 2.23 21.53 8.33
CA PRO A 274 1.87 21.63 6.92
C PRO A 274 3.08 21.75 5.97
N GLN A 275 4.23 22.20 6.50
CA GLN A 275 5.47 22.34 5.75
C GLN A 275 6.07 20.98 5.35
N ASP A 276 5.75 19.91 6.08
CA ASP A 276 6.25 18.55 5.80
C ASP A 276 5.72 18.05 4.44
N LEU A 277 4.58 18.54 3.98
CA LEU A 277 4.03 18.29 2.65
C LEU A 277 4.95 18.76 1.50
N ARG A 278 5.85 19.72 1.77
CA ARG A 278 6.82 20.18 0.74
C ARG A 278 7.80 19.07 0.35
N LEU A 279 8.19 18.24 1.30
CA LEU A 279 9.04 17.07 1.04
C LEU A 279 8.20 15.91 0.52
N ALA A 280 7.03 15.67 1.13
CA ALA A 280 6.15 14.56 0.81
C ALA A 280 5.69 14.56 -0.66
N LYS A 281 5.47 15.74 -1.27
CA LYS A 281 5.07 15.87 -2.68
C LYS A 281 6.13 15.36 -3.67
N TRP A 282 7.35 15.12 -3.22
CA TRP A 282 8.42 14.55 -4.03
C TRP A 282 8.79 13.12 -3.61
N VAL A 283 8.92 12.90 -2.30
CA VAL A 283 9.37 11.61 -1.75
C VAL A 283 8.32 10.52 -2.01
N PHE A 284 7.04 10.79 -1.78
CA PHE A 284 6.01 9.78 -1.98
C PHE A 284 5.78 9.45 -3.47
N PRO A 285 5.69 10.41 -4.41
CA PRO A 285 5.70 10.09 -5.83
C PRO A 285 6.93 9.30 -6.28
N ALA A 286 8.13 9.68 -5.82
CA ALA A 286 9.35 8.93 -6.15
C ALA A 286 9.28 7.47 -5.62
N TYR A 287 8.76 7.27 -4.42
CA TYR A 287 8.49 5.94 -3.85
C TYR A 287 7.55 5.13 -4.76
N LEU A 288 6.45 5.73 -5.22
CA LEU A 288 5.48 5.06 -6.09
C LEU A 288 6.07 4.72 -7.46
N ILE A 289 6.87 5.61 -8.04
CA ILE A 289 7.55 5.36 -9.32
C ILE A 289 8.54 4.19 -9.18
N LEU A 290 9.32 4.14 -8.11
CA LEU A 290 10.23 3.02 -7.83
C LEU A 290 9.47 1.71 -7.64
N ALA A 291 8.33 1.73 -6.93
CA ALA A 291 7.48 0.56 -6.77
C ALA A 291 6.86 0.10 -8.11
N ALA A 292 6.43 1.05 -8.96
CA ALA A 292 5.90 0.75 -10.29
C ALA A 292 6.96 0.12 -11.20
N LEU A 293 8.21 0.57 -11.13
CA LEU A 293 9.33 -0.03 -11.88
C LEU A 293 9.52 -1.50 -11.50
N PHE A 294 9.40 -1.83 -10.20
CA PHE A 294 9.43 -3.21 -9.74
C PHE A 294 8.31 -4.05 -10.38
N VAL A 295 7.09 -3.53 -10.47
CA VAL A 295 5.95 -4.24 -11.09
C VAL A 295 6.28 -4.62 -12.54
N VAL A 296 6.84 -3.68 -13.30
CA VAL A 296 7.23 -3.94 -14.70
C VAL A 296 8.29 -5.05 -14.79
N CYS A 297 9.37 -4.96 -14.01
CA CYS A 297 10.41 -6.00 -13.99
C CYS A 297 9.86 -7.37 -13.58
N ALA A 298 9.01 -7.41 -12.54
CA ALA A 298 8.42 -8.66 -12.06
C ALA A 298 7.50 -9.29 -13.11
N VAL A 299 6.67 -8.49 -13.80
CA VAL A 299 5.77 -8.99 -14.85
C VAL A 299 6.55 -9.56 -16.03
N ILE A 300 7.55 -8.84 -16.52
CA ILE A 300 8.40 -9.33 -17.60
C ILE A 300 9.02 -10.66 -17.19
N GLY A 301 9.62 -10.75 -16.00
CA GLY A 301 10.21 -11.99 -15.49
C GLY A 301 9.21 -13.14 -15.40
N VAL A 302 8.01 -12.89 -14.88
CA VAL A 302 6.96 -13.92 -14.76
C VAL A 302 6.46 -14.37 -16.13
N VAL A 303 6.15 -13.44 -17.03
CA VAL A 303 5.58 -13.78 -18.35
C VAL A 303 6.57 -14.53 -19.24
N THR A 304 7.84 -14.16 -19.17
CA THR A 304 8.89 -14.86 -19.92
C THR A 304 9.15 -16.26 -19.35
N VAL A 305 9.26 -16.41 -18.03
CA VAL A 305 9.46 -17.74 -17.39
C VAL A 305 8.27 -18.66 -17.64
N ILE A 306 7.03 -18.17 -17.52
CA ILE A 306 5.82 -18.96 -17.80
C ILE A 306 5.75 -19.33 -19.28
N GLY A 307 6.14 -18.43 -20.18
CA GLY A 307 6.21 -18.70 -21.62
C GLY A 307 7.18 -19.82 -21.99
N TRP A 308 8.24 -20.04 -21.19
CA TRP A 308 9.16 -21.16 -21.34
C TRP A 308 8.60 -22.47 -20.78
N VAL A 309 7.75 -22.41 -19.75
CA VAL A 309 7.22 -23.60 -19.03
C VAL A 309 5.92 -24.12 -19.66
N VAL A 310 5.15 -23.25 -20.32
CA VAL A 310 3.87 -23.61 -20.99
C VAL A 310 3.97 -23.20 -22.45
N PRO A 311 4.47 -24.09 -23.34
CA PRO A 311 4.43 -23.81 -24.78
C PRO A 311 2.98 -23.61 -25.20
N SER A 312 2.73 -22.60 -26.02
CA SER A 312 1.43 -22.33 -26.64
C SER A 312 0.95 -23.56 -27.39
N SER A 313 -0.05 -24.28 -26.85
CA SER A 313 -0.81 -25.31 -27.56
C SER A 313 -1.65 -24.69 -28.64
#